data_f0dbfe0be0e3258bd942311a28124921
#
_entry.id   f0dbfe0be0e3258bd942311a28124921
#
_cell.length_a   1.000
_cell.length_b   1.000
_cell.length_c   1.000
_cell.angle_alpha   90.00
_cell.angle_beta   90.00
_cell.angle_gamma   90.00
#
_symmetry.space_group_name_H-M   'P 1'
#
loop_
_entity.id
_entity.type
_entity.pdbx_description
1 polymer ?
#
loop_
_entity_poly.entity_id
_entity_poly.type
_entity_poly.pdbx_seq_one_letter_code
_entity_poly.pdbx_strand_id
1 'polypeptide(L)'
;MKILVLNSGSSSIKVDLIDTSKEERLQSIRVERLYTDECIATENGIRQELGFCDHQKAIASILDSITHEFSAIGHRVVHGGERFQQPTRITTEVLRTIESLQELAPLHIPANLNGIYACQQLFPGVLQVAVFDTAFHSSLPRRAQRYALPFELSEKHNIRRYGFHGLSHRWSMEQVSKYLDEPAENLRLIVCHLGNGASVSAIEYGRSVETSMGMTPLEGLVMGTRVGDIDPGVLIRLMSKEDYSVEELDRILNKESGLKGLSGVASDMRDIIAHAQKGNDQCRQAINIFVHRIQKYIGSYAVVMGGVDAIVFTAGIGENSAEIRSRICQNLGFLGFHLDEDKNQSRASRESPVIDISRSNARRKLMVVAADEESIIAQDTASLLSLRDRISEYRSIPIAISARHVHLTQEAVEILFGKGAQLTKYRNISQPGQFACNEKVDIVGPKRTISGVRIIGPTRPGNQVEISRTDEYSLGIDAPIRNSGDIKH
;
A
#
# COMPACT_ATOMS: atom_id res chain seq x y z
N MET A 1 -11.81 -19.83 -4.21
CA MET A 1 -12.82 -18.83 -4.63
C MET A 1 -12.31 -18.17 -5.91
N LYS A 2 -13.18 -18.06 -6.94
CA LYS A 2 -12.76 -17.45 -8.22
C LYS A 2 -13.03 -15.96 -8.18
N ILE A 3 -12.00 -15.15 -8.42
CA ILE A 3 -12.05 -13.69 -8.40
C ILE A 3 -11.62 -13.17 -9.79
N LEU A 4 -12.44 -12.30 -10.36
CA LEU A 4 -12.07 -11.54 -11.55
C LEU A 4 -11.28 -10.32 -11.11
N VAL A 5 -10.07 -10.14 -11.62
CA VAL A 5 -9.21 -9.00 -11.31
C VAL A 5 -9.13 -8.09 -12.52
N LEU A 6 -9.43 -6.82 -12.34
CA LEU A 6 -9.35 -5.79 -13.36
C LEU A 6 -8.29 -4.75 -13.00
N ASN A 7 -7.33 -4.59 -13.89
CA ASN A 7 -6.33 -3.52 -13.85
C ASN A 7 -6.51 -2.62 -15.07
N SER A 8 -7.25 -1.51 -14.89
CA SER A 8 -7.62 -0.57 -15.95
C SER A 8 -6.66 0.62 -15.96
N GLY A 9 -5.75 0.65 -16.92
CA GLY A 9 -4.84 1.77 -17.17
C GLY A 9 -5.37 2.72 -18.25
N SER A 10 -4.69 3.85 -18.49
CA SER A 10 -5.10 4.85 -19.46
C SER A 10 -5.07 4.37 -20.93
N SER A 11 -4.20 3.42 -21.25
CA SER A 11 -4.00 2.91 -22.63
C SER A 11 -4.09 1.39 -22.72
N SER A 12 -4.34 0.69 -21.62
CA SER A 12 -4.40 -0.77 -21.58
C SER A 12 -5.29 -1.25 -20.44
N ILE A 13 -5.85 -2.45 -20.61
CA ILE A 13 -6.60 -3.16 -19.60
C ILE A 13 -6.01 -4.55 -19.47
N LYS A 14 -5.82 -5.00 -18.23
CA LYS A 14 -5.47 -6.37 -17.92
C LYS A 14 -6.57 -6.98 -17.07
N VAL A 15 -7.05 -8.15 -17.46
CA VAL A 15 -8.05 -8.92 -16.74
C VAL A 15 -7.52 -10.31 -16.49
N ASP A 16 -7.53 -10.73 -15.23
CA ASP A 16 -7.15 -12.07 -14.83
C ASP A 16 -8.30 -12.71 -14.04
N LEU A 17 -8.62 -13.95 -14.32
CA LEU A 17 -9.49 -14.78 -13.51
C LEU A 17 -8.63 -15.72 -12.66
N ILE A 18 -8.70 -15.58 -11.34
CA ILE A 18 -7.83 -16.26 -10.39
C ILE A 18 -8.67 -17.10 -9.41
N ASP A 19 -8.33 -18.37 -9.28
CA ASP A 19 -8.84 -19.21 -8.18
C ASP A 19 -7.92 -19.09 -6.97
N THR A 20 -8.33 -18.30 -5.97
CA THR A 20 -7.54 -18.03 -4.77
C THR A 20 -7.37 -19.24 -3.85
N SER A 21 -8.24 -20.26 -3.97
CA SER A 21 -8.11 -21.50 -3.18
C SER A 21 -7.03 -22.43 -3.69
N LYS A 22 -6.67 -22.32 -4.97
CA LYS A 22 -5.63 -23.12 -5.62
C LYS A 22 -4.39 -22.30 -5.98
N GLU A 23 -4.42 -20.99 -5.75
CA GLU A 23 -3.42 -20.03 -6.22
C GLU A 23 -3.20 -20.13 -7.75
N GLU A 24 -4.27 -20.44 -8.52
CA GLU A 24 -4.21 -20.71 -9.94
C GLU A 24 -4.87 -19.60 -10.76
N ARG A 25 -4.19 -19.15 -11.83
CA ARG A 25 -4.74 -18.22 -12.80
C ARG A 25 -5.40 -19.03 -13.92
N LEU A 26 -6.72 -18.96 -13.98
CA LEU A 26 -7.54 -19.71 -14.91
C LEU A 26 -7.58 -19.07 -16.30
N GLN A 27 -7.52 -17.73 -16.36
CA GLN A 27 -7.57 -16.98 -17.62
C GLN A 27 -6.84 -15.64 -17.45
N SER A 28 -6.16 -15.17 -18.52
CA SER A 28 -5.47 -13.88 -18.53
C SER A 28 -5.63 -13.24 -19.90
N ILE A 29 -6.22 -12.05 -19.90
CA ILE A 29 -6.46 -11.27 -21.12
C ILE A 29 -5.88 -9.88 -20.92
N ARG A 30 -5.17 -9.41 -21.95
CA ARG A 30 -4.65 -8.04 -21.99
C ARG A 30 -5.15 -7.36 -23.25
N VAL A 31 -5.66 -6.15 -23.09
CA VAL A 31 -5.97 -5.24 -24.21
C VAL A 31 -5.02 -4.06 -24.15
N GLU A 32 -4.40 -3.75 -25.27
CA GLU A 32 -3.40 -2.70 -25.41
C GLU A 32 -3.80 -1.73 -26.53
N ARG A 33 -3.25 -0.52 -26.49
CA ARG A 33 -3.50 0.56 -27.45
C ARG A 33 -4.96 1.01 -27.49
N LEU A 34 -5.58 1.14 -26.35
CA LEU A 34 -6.93 1.75 -26.25
C LEU A 34 -6.94 3.14 -26.89
N TYR A 35 -8.09 3.53 -27.42
CA TYR A 35 -8.31 4.80 -28.13
C TYR A 35 -7.51 4.96 -29.43
N THR A 36 -7.04 3.85 -29.99
CA THR A 36 -6.41 3.81 -31.32
C THR A 36 -7.10 2.78 -32.22
N ASP A 37 -6.91 2.91 -33.53
CA ASP A 37 -7.41 1.91 -34.51
C ASP A 37 -6.62 0.60 -34.45
N GLU A 38 -5.50 0.58 -33.73
CA GLU A 38 -4.61 -0.57 -33.57
C GLU A 38 -4.82 -1.29 -32.21
N CYS A 39 -6.02 -1.22 -31.63
CA CYS A 39 -6.31 -1.89 -30.37
C CYS A 39 -6.24 -3.40 -30.53
N ILE A 40 -5.48 -4.06 -29.65
CA ILE A 40 -5.18 -5.49 -29.72
C ILE A 40 -5.54 -6.15 -28.40
N ALA A 41 -6.34 -7.21 -28.44
CA ALA A 41 -6.50 -8.16 -27.34
C ALA A 41 -5.47 -9.29 -27.47
N THR A 42 -4.91 -9.70 -26.36
CA THR A 42 -4.01 -10.86 -26.28
C THR A 42 -4.50 -11.79 -25.18
N GLU A 43 -4.84 -13.02 -25.54
CA GLU A 43 -5.22 -14.08 -24.60
C GLU A 43 -4.34 -15.31 -24.89
N ASN A 44 -3.67 -15.84 -23.86
CA ASN A 44 -2.80 -17.02 -23.97
C ASN A 44 -1.79 -16.94 -25.15
N GLY A 45 -1.29 -15.73 -25.45
CA GLY A 45 -0.36 -15.49 -26.56
C GLY A 45 -1.03 -15.33 -27.93
N ILE A 46 -2.34 -15.57 -28.06
CA ILE A 46 -3.11 -15.35 -29.28
C ILE A 46 -3.51 -13.88 -29.33
N ARG A 47 -3.18 -13.22 -30.45
CA ARG A 47 -3.51 -11.80 -30.66
C ARG A 47 -4.75 -11.67 -31.55
N GLN A 48 -5.65 -10.78 -31.15
CA GLN A 48 -6.84 -10.41 -31.90
C GLN A 48 -6.89 -8.89 -32.05
N GLU A 49 -7.01 -8.43 -33.27
CA GLU A 49 -7.25 -6.99 -33.54
C GLU A 49 -8.71 -6.66 -33.27
N LEU A 50 -8.95 -5.60 -32.48
CA LEU A 50 -10.28 -5.15 -32.09
C LEU A 50 -10.73 -3.90 -32.88
N GLY A 51 -9.85 -3.29 -33.68
CA GLY A 51 -10.04 -1.96 -34.25
C GLY A 51 -10.14 -0.91 -33.14
N PHE A 52 -10.75 0.23 -33.41
CA PHE A 52 -10.92 1.25 -32.39
C PHE A 52 -11.75 0.73 -31.21
N CYS A 53 -11.19 0.81 -29.99
CA CYS A 53 -11.94 0.56 -28.77
C CYS A 53 -11.53 1.49 -27.62
N ASP A 54 -12.55 1.91 -26.88
CA ASP A 54 -12.45 2.56 -25.59
C ASP A 54 -12.46 1.50 -24.46
N HIS A 55 -12.44 1.95 -23.22
CA HIS A 55 -12.50 1.07 -22.06
C HIS A 55 -13.78 0.22 -22.03
N GLN A 56 -14.93 0.78 -22.36
CA GLN A 56 -16.20 0.08 -22.28
C GLN A 56 -16.27 -1.07 -23.31
N LYS A 57 -15.91 -0.78 -24.56
CA LYS A 57 -15.88 -1.78 -25.64
C LYS A 57 -14.84 -2.87 -25.36
N ALA A 58 -13.64 -2.48 -24.88
CA ALA A 58 -12.58 -3.42 -24.56
C ALA A 58 -13.00 -4.35 -23.40
N ILE A 59 -13.59 -3.81 -22.33
CA ILE A 59 -14.06 -4.62 -21.20
C ILE A 59 -15.19 -5.54 -21.64
N ALA A 60 -16.16 -5.07 -22.41
CA ALA A 60 -17.25 -5.90 -22.94
C ALA A 60 -16.70 -7.07 -23.76
N SER A 61 -15.76 -6.82 -24.69
CA SER A 61 -15.12 -7.85 -25.50
C SER A 61 -14.35 -8.89 -24.64
N ILE A 62 -13.65 -8.44 -23.59
CA ILE A 62 -12.95 -9.35 -22.68
C ILE A 62 -13.96 -10.23 -21.93
N LEU A 63 -15.02 -9.61 -21.41
CA LEU A 63 -15.97 -10.28 -20.55
C LEU A 63 -16.83 -11.31 -21.29
N ASP A 64 -17.09 -11.10 -22.59
CA ASP A 64 -17.74 -12.09 -23.45
C ASP A 64 -16.88 -13.36 -23.62
N SER A 65 -15.55 -13.24 -23.45
CA SER A 65 -14.62 -14.39 -23.53
C SER A 65 -14.40 -15.10 -22.19
N ILE A 66 -14.92 -14.58 -21.08
CA ILE A 66 -14.78 -15.23 -19.77
C ILE A 66 -15.75 -16.40 -19.66
N THR A 67 -15.18 -17.61 -19.59
CA THR A 67 -15.94 -18.87 -19.62
C THR A 67 -16.32 -19.41 -18.25
N HIS A 68 -15.85 -18.80 -17.17
CA HIS A 68 -16.02 -19.30 -15.81
C HIS A 68 -16.81 -18.32 -14.94
N GLU A 69 -17.67 -18.86 -14.08
CA GLU A 69 -18.31 -18.09 -13.02
C GLU A 69 -17.27 -17.59 -12.00
N PHE A 70 -17.50 -16.40 -11.46
CA PHE A 70 -16.68 -15.78 -10.43
C PHE A 70 -17.56 -15.17 -9.33
N SER A 71 -16.99 -15.06 -8.13
CA SER A 71 -17.72 -14.61 -6.93
C SER A 71 -17.68 -13.10 -6.73
N ALA A 72 -16.62 -12.44 -7.18
CA ALA A 72 -16.43 -10.99 -7.05
C ALA A 72 -15.42 -10.46 -8.05
N ILE A 73 -15.34 -9.12 -8.14
CA ILE A 73 -14.40 -8.40 -8.98
C ILE A 73 -13.49 -7.56 -8.09
N GLY A 74 -12.17 -7.74 -8.22
CA GLY A 74 -11.15 -6.90 -7.61
C GLY A 74 -10.64 -5.86 -8.61
N HIS A 75 -10.64 -4.59 -8.24
CA HIS A 75 -10.13 -3.50 -9.07
C HIS A 75 -8.86 -2.92 -8.48
N ARG A 76 -7.82 -2.78 -9.30
CA ARG A 76 -6.69 -1.94 -8.95
C ARG A 76 -7.11 -0.48 -9.04
N VAL A 77 -6.86 0.29 -7.98
CA VAL A 77 -7.02 1.74 -7.95
C VAL A 77 -5.70 2.38 -7.56
N VAL A 78 -5.20 3.27 -8.41
CA VAL A 78 -3.84 3.81 -8.27
C VAL A 78 -3.67 4.64 -7.00
N HIS A 79 -4.71 5.35 -6.54
CA HIS A 79 -4.60 6.26 -5.39
C HIS A 79 -5.78 6.13 -4.44
N GLY A 80 -5.48 5.86 -3.16
CA GLY A 80 -6.47 5.74 -2.09
C GLY A 80 -6.59 6.97 -1.18
N GLY A 81 -5.75 8.00 -1.40
CA GLY A 81 -5.66 9.14 -0.49
C GLY A 81 -5.29 8.71 0.93
N GLU A 82 -5.77 9.45 1.91
CA GLU A 82 -5.66 9.09 3.32
C GLU A 82 -6.77 8.17 3.81
N ARG A 83 -7.88 8.10 3.07
CA ARG A 83 -9.07 7.37 3.48
C ARG A 83 -8.99 5.87 3.25
N PHE A 84 -8.32 5.44 2.18
CA PHE A 84 -8.30 4.04 1.79
C PHE A 84 -6.92 3.41 2.05
N GLN A 85 -6.79 2.80 3.21
CA GLN A 85 -5.58 2.10 3.66
C GLN A 85 -5.70 0.58 3.59
N GLN A 86 -6.87 0.08 3.19
CA GLN A 86 -7.20 -1.34 3.09
C GLN A 86 -8.11 -1.60 1.88
N PRO A 87 -8.20 -2.85 1.41
CA PRO A 87 -9.18 -3.24 0.40
C PRO A 87 -10.58 -2.83 0.84
N THR A 88 -11.32 -2.19 -0.06
CA THR A 88 -12.60 -1.57 0.29
C THR A 88 -13.69 -1.97 -0.70
N ARG A 89 -14.84 -2.43 -0.18
CA ARG A 89 -16.02 -2.70 -1.01
C ARG A 89 -16.48 -1.42 -1.71
N ILE A 90 -16.70 -1.51 -3.02
CA ILE A 90 -17.17 -0.39 -3.82
C ILE A 90 -18.66 -0.15 -3.54
N THR A 91 -18.96 1.02 -3.00
CA THR A 91 -20.31 1.56 -2.79
C THR A 91 -20.38 2.91 -3.47
N THR A 92 -21.59 3.49 -3.57
CA THR A 92 -21.78 4.84 -4.13
C THR A 92 -20.93 5.90 -3.38
N GLU A 93 -20.79 5.77 -2.06
CA GLU A 93 -19.96 6.67 -1.25
C GLU A 93 -18.46 6.51 -1.56
N VAL A 94 -17.99 5.26 -1.67
CA VAL A 94 -16.61 4.95 -2.03
C VAL A 94 -16.28 5.48 -3.42
N LEU A 95 -17.18 5.34 -4.40
CA LEU A 95 -16.98 5.89 -5.75
C LEU A 95 -16.83 7.41 -5.71
N ARG A 96 -17.72 8.13 -5.05
CA ARG A 96 -17.63 9.60 -4.89
C ARG A 96 -16.30 10.01 -4.24
N THR A 97 -15.82 9.23 -3.29
CA THR A 97 -14.53 9.50 -2.65
C THR A 97 -13.38 9.25 -3.62
N ILE A 98 -13.39 8.16 -4.41
CA ILE A 98 -12.37 7.92 -5.44
C ILE A 98 -12.41 9.02 -6.51
N GLU A 99 -13.59 9.45 -6.94
CA GLU A 99 -13.76 10.59 -7.86
C GLU A 99 -13.09 11.86 -7.33
N SER A 100 -13.25 12.15 -6.04
CA SER A 100 -12.62 13.33 -5.41
C SER A 100 -11.09 13.26 -5.35
N LEU A 101 -10.48 12.09 -5.53
CA LEU A 101 -9.04 11.90 -5.61
C LEU A 101 -8.46 12.13 -7.01
N GLN A 102 -9.28 12.49 -8.01
CA GLN A 102 -8.83 12.71 -9.38
C GLN A 102 -7.75 13.79 -9.48
N GLU A 103 -7.78 14.80 -8.63
CA GLU A 103 -6.74 15.84 -8.59
C GLU A 103 -5.35 15.28 -8.22
N LEU A 104 -5.29 14.19 -7.41
CA LEU A 104 -4.03 13.56 -7.01
C LEU A 104 -3.46 12.61 -8.08
N ALA A 105 -4.29 12.07 -8.96
CA ALA A 105 -3.87 11.15 -10.02
C ALA A 105 -4.73 11.32 -11.28
N PRO A 106 -4.69 12.50 -11.97
CA PRO A 106 -5.60 12.88 -13.05
C PRO A 106 -5.49 11.98 -14.29
N LEU A 107 -4.34 11.34 -14.50
CA LEU A 107 -4.12 10.43 -15.63
C LEU A 107 -4.61 9.00 -15.37
N HIS A 108 -4.87 8.61 -14.12
CA HIS A 108 -5.11 7.23 -13.73
C HIS A 108 -6.51 7.01 -13.16
N ILE A 109 -6.97 7.87 -12.26
CA ILE A 109 -8.28 7.71 -11.61
C ILE A 109 -9.44 7.61 -12.61
N PRO A 110 -9.54 8.44 -13.67
CA PRO A 110 -10.61 8.30 -14.66
C PRO A 110 -10.62 6.92 -15.33
N ALA A 111 -9.46 6.37 -15.67
CA ALA A 111 -9.35 5.06 -16.27
C ALA A 111 -9.78 3.94 -15.29
N ASN A 112 -9.40 4.05 -14.01
CA ASN A 112 -9.84 3.11 -12.98
C ASN A 112 -11.36 3.15 -12.79
N LEU A 113 -11.96 4.34 -12.73
CA LEU A 113 -13.41 4.52 -12.62
C LEU A 113 -14.16 3.96 -13.83
N ASN A 114 -13.67 4.19 -15.04
CA ASN A 114 -14.26 3.62 -16.26
C ASN A 114 -14.31 2.09 -16.20
N GLY A 115 -13.25 1.45 -15.70
CA GLY A 115 -13.21 0.02 -15.46
C GLY A 115 -14.27 -0.45 -14.45
N ILE A 116 -14.43 0.26 -13.35
CA ILE A 116 -15.43 -0.03 -12.31
C ILE A 116 -16.85 0.13 -12.86
N TYR A 117 -17.15 1.24 -13.54
CA TYR A 117 -18.48 1.49 -14.10
C TYR A 117 -18.87 0.48 -15.17
N ALA A 118 -17.93 0.10 -16.05
CA ALA A 118 -18.20 -0.93 -17.05
C ALA A 118 -18.56 -2.27 -16.37
N CYS A 119 -17.83 -2.67 -15.32
CA CYS A 119 -18.16 -3.88 -14.57
C CYS A 119 -19.49 -3.77 -13.82
N GLN A 120 -19.88 -2.60 -13.33
CA GLN A 120 -21.20 -2.42 -12.69
C GLN A 120 -22.35 -2.59 -13.67
N GLN A 121 -22.18 -2.13 -14.91
CA GLN A 121 -23.18 -2.27 -15.97
C GLN A 121 -23.30 -3.71 -16.46
N LEU A 122 -22.18 -4.40 -16.65
CA LEU A 122 -22.13 -5.74 -17.23
C LEU A 122 -22.46 -6.84 -16.20
N PHE A 123 -22.14 -6.61 -14.93
CA PHE A 123 -22.37 -7.55 -13.83
C PHE A 123 -23.15 -6.92 -12.69
N PRO A 124 -24.42 -6.56 -12.89
CA PRO A 124 -25.25 -5.98 -11.84
C PRO A 124 -25.38 -6.98 -10.67
N GLY A 125 -25.08 -6.49 -9.47
CA GLY A 125 -25.18 -7.30 -8.24
C GLY A 125 -23.93 -8.08 -7.86
N VAL A 126 -22.93 -8.22 -8.72
CA VAL A 126 -21.63 -8.79 -8.34
C VAL A 126 -20.89 -7.84 -7.42
N LEU A 127 -20.34 -8.35 -6.32
CA LEU A 127 -19.56 -7.57 -5.39
C LEU A 127 -18.26 -7.08 -6.05
N GLN A 128 -17.95 -5.79 -5.88
CA GLN A 128 -16.73 -5.18 -6.39
C GLN A 128 -15.91 -4.60 -5.24
N VAL A 129 -14.60 -4.77 -5.31
CA VAL A 129 -13.63 -4.35 -4.29
C VAL A 129 -12.55 -3.50 -4.94
N ALA A 130 -12.27 -2.33 -4.36
CA ALA A 130 -11.13 -1.49 -4.72
C ALA A 130 -9.93 -1.86 -3.86
N VAL A 131 -8.78 -2.09 -4.51
CA VAL A 131 -7.49 -2.36 -3.88
C VAL A 131 -6.50 -1.29 -4.35
N PHE A 132 -5.87 -0.60 -3.40
CA PHE A 132 -5.18 0.65 -3.67
C PHE A 132 -3.66 0.48 -3.67
N ASP A 133 -2.97 1.01 -4.69
CA ASP A 133 -1.51 0.99 -4.78
C ASP A 133 -0.82 1.73 -3.62
N THR A 134 -1.47 2.76 -3.10
CA THR A 134 -0.94 3.57 -1.99
C THR A 134 -1.14 2.93 -0.62
N ALA A 135 -2.01 1.91 -0.50
CA ALA A 135 -2.42 1.34 0.78
C ALA A 135 -1.26 0.72 1.57
N PHE A 136 -0.34 0.00 0.91
CA PHE A 136 0.83 -0.59 1.55
C PHE A 136 1.73 0.45 2.23
N HIS A 137 1.81 1.65 1.65
CA HIS A 137 2.61 2.76 2.16
C HIS A 137 1.89 3.59 3.25
N SER A 138 0.67 3.23 3.63
CA SER A 138 -0.03 3.91 4.74
C SER A 138 0.70 3.78 6.07
N SER A 139 1.56 2.76 6.22
CA SER A 139 2.40 2.53 7.39
C SER A 139 3.65 3.42 7.48
N LEU A 140 3.92 4.27 6.48
CA LEU A 140 5.04 5.20 6.52
C LEU A 140 5.01 6.05 7.80
N PRO A 141 6.14 6.19 8.53
CA PRO A 141 6.20 7.08 9.67
C PRO A 141 6.10 8.55 9.23
N ARG A 142 5.61 9.43 10.10
CA ARG A 142 5.41 10.86 9.78
C ARG A 142 6.65 11.54 9.21
N ARG A 143 7.86 11.18 9.68
CA ARG A 143 9.14 11.71 9.17
C ARG A 143 9.41 11.38 7.71
N ALA A 144 8.87 10.26 7.20
CA ALA A 144 8.98 9.84 5.81
C ALA A 144 7.82 10.36 4.94
N GLN A 145 6.69 10.70 5.56
CA GLN A 145 5.52 11.21 4.86
C GLN A 145 5.60 12.69 4.52
N ARG A 146 6.25 13.51 5.38
CA ARG A 146 6.17 14.97 5.27
C ARG A 146 7.31 15.53 4.43
N TYR A 147 6.94 16.47 3.56
CA TYR A 147 7.89 17.37 2.93
C TYR A 147 8.23 18.52 3.88
N ALA A 148 9.43 19.10 3.75
CA ALA A 148 9.87 20.24 4.54
C ALA A 148 9.24 21.56 4.05
N LEU A 149 7.94 21.60 3.97
CA LEU A 149 7.11 22.75 3.63
C LEU A 149 6.44 23.34 4.89
N PRO A 150 5.96 24.62 4.85
CA PRO A 150 5.16 25.16 5.93
C PRO A 150 4.02 24.23 6.31
N PHE A 151 3.84 23.99 7.62
CA PHE A 151 2.89 23.01 8.14
C PHE A 151 1.46 23.28 7.65
N GLU A 152 1.00 24.52 7.75
CA GLU A 152 -0.34 24.95 7.35
C GLU A 152 -0.60 24.72 5.86
N LEU A 153 0.41 24.97 5.01
CA LEU A 153 0.32 24.73 3.58
C LEU A 153 0.14 23.24 3.28
N SER A 154 0.93 22.40 3.94
CA SER A 154 0.87 20.94 3.77
C SER A 154 -0.46 20.37 4.22
N GLU A 155 -0.99 20.80 5.38
CA GLU A 155 -2.29 20.36 5.87
C GLU A 155 -3.44 20.83 4.97
N LYS A 156 -3.42 22.11 4.55
CA LYS A 156 -4.46 22.69 3.71
C LYS A 156 -4.63 21.94 2.38
N HIS A 157 -3.54 21.51 1.78
CA HIS A 157 -3.51 20.88 0.47
C HIS A 157 -3.22 19.36 0.51
N ASN A 158 -3.23 18.72 1.68
CA ASN A 158 -2.91 17.31 1.87
C ASN A 158 -1.59 16.91 1.22
N ILE A 159 -0.57 17.81 1.30
CA ILE A 159 0.75 17.58 0.70
C ILE A 159 1.55 16.63 1.59
N ARG A 160 1.70 15.40 1.11
CA ARG A 160 2.47 14.35 1.78
C ARG A 160 2.92 13.30 0.76
N ARG A 161 3.89 12.49 1.16
CA ARG A 161 4.26 11.28 0.43
C ARG A 161 3.18 10.21 0.63
N TYR A 162 2.64 9.69 -0.47
CA TYR A 162 1.73 8.55 -0.48
C TYR A 162 2.45 7.27 -0.88
N GLY A 163 3.35 7.34 -1.87
CA GLY A 163 4.00 6.17 -2.44
C GLY A 163 3.09 5.37 -3.38
N PHE A 164 3.68 4.63 -4.29
CA PHE A 164 2.97 3.86 -5.32
C PHE A 164 3.63 2.51 -5.53
N HIS A 165 3.07 1.67 -6.41
CA HIS A 165 3.47 0.26 -6.60
C HIS A 165 3.37 -0.57 -5.31
N GLY A 166 2.52 -0.16 -4.38
CA GLY A 166 2.40 -0.82 -3.08
C GLY A 166 2.02 -2.29 -3.18
N LEU A 167 1.20 -2.66 -4.17
CA LEU A 167 0.83 -4.05 -4.44
C LEU A 167 2.05 -4.89 -4.85
N SER A 168 2.89 -4.36 -5.73
CA SER A 168 4.12 -5.02 -6.15
C SER A 168 5.15 -5.13 -5.03
N HIS A 169 5.32 -4.09 -4.22
CA HIS A 169 6.21 -4.11 -3.06
C HIS A 169 5.74 -5.13 -2.01
N ARG A 170 4.45 -5.17 -1.74
CA ARG A 170 3.84 -6.14 -0.82
C ARG A 170 3.98 -7.57 -1.34
N TRP A 171 3.65 -7.82 -2.61
CA TRP A 171 3.84 -9.12 -3.26
C TRP A 171 5.28 -9.60 -3.11
N SER A 172 6.24 -8.76 -3.47
CA SER A 172 7.66 -9.09 -3.39
C SER A 172 8.07 -9.46 -1.95
N MET A 173 7.61 -8.71 -0.95
CA MET A 173 7.85 -9.00 0.46
C MET A 173 7.27 -10.37 0.87
N GLU A 174 6.03 -10.64 0.52
CA GLU A 174 5.35 -11.91 0.86
C GLU A 174 6.04 -13.11 0.19
N GLN A 175 6.45 -12.98 -1.07
CA GLN A 175 7.16 -14.04 -1.79
C GLN A 175 8.56 -14.30 -1.20
N VAL A 176 9.29 -13.26 -0.83
CA VAL A 176 10.61 -13.39 -0.18
C VAL A 176 10.48 -14.03 1.20
N SER A 177 9.50 -13.63 2.00
CA SER A 177 9.19 -14.23 3.31
C SER A 177 8.91 -15.73 3.17
N LYS A 178 8.05 -16.10 2.21
CA LYS A 178 7.74 -17.52 1.91
C LYS A 178 8.97 -18.30 1.44
N TYR A 179 9.81 -17.71 0.58
CA TYR A 179 11.02 -18.36 0.06
C TYR A 179 12.09 -18.60 1.13
N LEU A 180 12.27 -17.63 2.04
CA LEU A 180 13.25 -17.71 3.11
C LEU A 180 12.76 -18.54 4.31
N ASP A 181 11.48 -18.93 4.32
CA ASP A 181 10.79 -19.54 5.48
C ASP A 181 10.96 -18.67 6.75
N GLU A 182 10.90 -17.35 6.58
CA GLU A 182 11.07 -16.36 7.65
C GLU A 182 9.91 -15.35 7.61
N PRO A 183 9.20 -15.12 8.74
CA PRO A 183 8.15 -14.12 8.81
C PRO A 183 8.62 -12.74 8.37
N ALA A 184 7.79 -12.02 7.61
CA ALA A 184 8.12 -10.68 7.13
C ALA A 184 8.42 -9.70 8.28
N GLU A 185 7.85 -9.95 9.47
CA GLU A 185 8.05 -9.19 10.70
C GLU A 185 9.49 -9.31 11.26
N ASN A 186 10.30 -10.23 10.75
CA ASN A 186 11.70 -10.41 11.13
C ASN A 186 12.66 -9.86 10.06
N LEU A 187 12.16 -9.38 8.92
CA LEU A 187 12.97 -9.01 7.76
C LEU A 187 13.04 -7.50 7.54
N ARG A 188 14.19 -7.06 7.05
CA ARG A 188 14.43 -5.73 6.49
C ARG A 188 14.75 -5.87 5.01
N LEU A 189 13.86 -5.41 4.16
CA LEU A 189 13.94 -5.58 2.72
C LEU A 189 14.03 -4.23 2.01
N ILE A 190 14.82 -4.17 0.95
CA ILE A 190 14.75 -3.11 -0.05
C ILE A 190 14.19 -3.73 -1.32
N VAL A 191 13.02 -3.30 -1.74
CA VAL A 191 12.38 -3.79 -2.96
C VAL A 191 12.52 -2.74 -4.05
N CYS A 192 13.18 -3.11 -5.14
CA CYS A 192 13.40 -2.31 -6.33
C CYS A 192 12.41 -2.77 -7.42
N HIS A 193 11.26 -2.08 -7.53
CA HIS A 193 10.32 -2.24 -8.64
C HIS A 193 10.82 -1.43 -9.82
N LEU A 194 11.41 -2.08 -10.82
CA LEU A 194 12.07 -1.45 -11.97
C LEU A 194 11.34 -1.79 -13.25
N GLY A 195 10.41 -0.94 -13.65
CA GLY A 195 9.65 -1.03 -14.90
C GLY A 195 9.72 0.27 -15.69
N ASN A 196 8.75 0.53 -16.56
CA ASN A 196 8.58 1.84 -17.20
C ASN A 196 8.27 2.92 -16.16
N GLY A 197 7.42 2.63 -15.15
CA GLY A 197 7.42 3.28 -13.86
C GLY A 197 8.39 2.54 -12.94
N ALA A 198 9.12 3.25 -12.08
CA ALA A 198 10.07 2.64 -11.18
C ALA A 198 10.04 3.25 -9.78
N SER A 199 10.17 2.40 -8.76
CA SER A 199 10.27 2.83 -7.36
C SER A 199 11.14 1.89 -6.54
N VAL A 200 11.67 2.41 -5.43
CA VAL A 200 12.32 1.62 -4.39
C VAL A 200 11.57 1.82 -3.10
N SER A 201 11.38 0.78 -2.32
CA SER A 201 10.79 0.86 -0.99
C SER A 201 11.63 0.16 0.04
N ALA A 202 11.75 0.78 1.21
CA ALA A 202 12.30 0.18 2.42
C ALA A 202 11.15 -0.45 3.21
N ILE A 203 11.26 -1.74 3.47
CA ILE A 203 10.28 -2.52 4.22
C ILE A 203 10.96 -3.06 5.46
N GLU A 204 10.50 -2.63 6.62
CA GLU A 204 11.04 -3.04 7.90
C GLU A 204 9.93 -3.75 8.69
N TYR A 205 10.20 -5.00 9.05
CA TYR A 205 9.30 -5.80 9.89
C TYR A 205 7.86 -5.86 9.36
N GLY A 206 7.74 -6.14 8.05
CA GLY A 206 6.45 -6.27 7.36
C GLY A 206 5.77 -4.95 6.98
N ARG A 207 6.41 -3.79 7.22
CA ARG A 207 5.82 -2.46 7.00
C ARG A 207 6.68 -1.59 6.08
N SER A 208 6.05 -0.86 5.18
CA SER A 208 6.73 0.19 4.42
C SER A 208 7.14 1.32 5.36
N VAL A 209 8.43 1.61 5.45
CA VAL A 209 8.99 2.67 6.30
C VAL A 209 9.57 3.82 5.49
N GLU A 210 9.86 3.59 4.19
CA GLU A 210 10.31 4.60 3.24
C GLU A 210 9.97 4.16 1.82
N THR A 211 9.71 5.10 0.91
CA THR A 211 9.49 4.82 -0.52
C THR A 211 9.90 5.99 -1.37
N SER A 212 10.36 5.73 -2.60
CA SER A 212 10.94 6.76 -3.47
C SER A 212 9.89 7.63 -4.18
N MET A 213 8.72 7.10 -4.51
CA MET A 213 7.64 7.91 -5.07
C MET A 213 6.99 8.76 -3.98
N GLY A 214 6.58 9.96 -4.35
CA GLY A 214 6.12 11.00 -3.45
C GLY A 214 4.61 11.16 -3.34
N MET A 215 4.18 12.41 -3.38
CA MET A 215 2.77 12.78 -3.49
C MET A 215 2.16 12.27 -4.79
N THR A 216 2.96 12.28 -5.85
CA THR A 216 2.63 11.75 -7.18
C THR A 216 3.66 10.68 -7.57
N PRO A 217 3.39 9.87 -8.61
CA PRO A 217 4.37 8.89 -9.11
C PRO A 217 5.49 9.53 -9.96
N LEU A 218 5.79 10.82 -9.79
CA LEU A 218 6.83 11.55 -10.50
C LEU A 218 8.18 11.56 -9.76
N GLU A 219 8.15 11.74 -8.43
CA GLU A 219 9.35 11.79 -7.57
C GLU A 219 10.08 10.43 -7.52
N GLY A 220 11.38 10.45 -7.29
CA GLY A 220 12.17 9.26 -6.99
C GLY A 220 13.15 8.87 -8.10
N LEU A 221 13.03 7.63 -8.57
CA LEU A 221 13.92 7.08 -9.59
C LEU A 221 13.73 7.77 -10.96
N VAL A 222 14.77 7.74 -11.77
CA VAL A 222 14.63 7.95 -13.22
C VAL A 222 13.76 6.83 -13.77
N MET A 223 12.75 7.16 -14.58
CA MET A 223 11.80 6.19 -15.14
C MET A 223 11.86 6.21 -16.68
N GLY A 224 11.04 5.46 -17.35
CA GLY A 224 11.04 5.44 -18.82
C GLY A 224 10.87 6.83 -19.44
N THR A 225 9.90 7.62 -18.96
CA THR A 225 9.59 8.98 -19.45
C THR A 225 9.52 10.03 -18.36
N ARG A 226 9.55 9.66 -17.07
CA ARG A 226 9.46 10.57 -15.93
C ARG A 226 10.84 10.89 -15.38
N VAL A 227 11.01 12.15 -14.96
CA VAL A 227 12.32 12.69 -14.55
C VAL A 227 12.85 12.08 -13.25
N GLY A 228 11.97 11.72 -12.30
CA GLY A 228 12.36 11.39 -10.92
C GLY A 228 12.71 12.64 -10.11
N ASP A 229 13.66 12.51 -9.16
CA ASP A 229 14.10 13.65 -8.35
C ASP A 229 14.73 14.75 -9.21
N ILE A 230 14.28 15.96 -8.98
CA ILE A 230 14.79 17.17 -9.63
C ILE A 230 14.85 18.32 -8.61
N ASP A 231 15.79 19.22 -8.75
CA ASP A 231 15.81 20.46 -7.99
C ASP A 231 14.63 21.35 -8.42
N PRO A 232 13.72 21.73 -7.51
CA PRO A 232 12.63 22.67 -7.82
C PRO A 232 13.09 23.98 -8.43
N GLY A 233 14.32 24.43 -8.16
CA GLY A 233 14.94 25.61 -8.75
C GLY A 233 15.05 25.53 -10.28
N VAL A 234 15.16 24.32 -10.84
CA VAL A 234 15.13 24.12 -12.31
C VAL A 234 13.78 24.53 -12.87
N LEU A 235 12.68 24.13 -12.21
CA LEU A 235 11.33 24.47 -12.66
C LEU A 235 11.07 25.96 -12.60
N ILE A 236 11.43 26.60 -11.49
CA ILE A 236 11.33 28.05 -11.30
C ILE A 236 12.13 28.78 -12.39
N ARG A 237 13.33 28.30 -12.71
CA ARG A 237 14.15 28.88 -13.77
C ARG A 237 13.49 28.79 -15.15
N LEU A 238 12.97 27.60 -15.52
CA LEU A 238 12.31 27.38 -16.81
C LEU A 238 11.08 28.27 -16.95
N MET A 239 10.25 28.38 -15.91
CA MET A 239 9.09 29.28 -15.92
C MET A 239 9.46 30.74 -16.02
N SER A 240 10.55 31.18 -15.32
CA SER A 240 10.90 32.60 -15.21
C SER A 240 11.80 33.11 -16.33
N LYS A 241 12.51 32.23 -17.06
CA LYS A 241 13.50 32.62 -18.08
C LYS A 241 13.17 32.14 -19.47
N GLU A 242 12.43 31.06 -19.59
CA GLU A 242 12.11 30.41 -20.87
C GLU A 242 10.61 30.41 -21.12
N ASP A 243 9.82 31.07 -20.25
CA ASP A 243 8.36 31.24 -20.34
C ASP A 243 7.56 29.91 -20.47
N TYR A 244 8.11 28.80 -19.94
CA TYR A 244 7.37 27.51 -19.93
C TYR A 244 6.12 27.61 -19.07
N SER A 245 4.99 27.19 -19.62
CA SER A 245 3.74 27.05 -18.88
C SER A 245 3.78 25.82 -17.93
N VAL A 246 2.83 25.77 -17.00
CA VAL A 246 2.68 24.63 -16.08
C VAL A 246 2.40 23.33 -16.86
N GLU A 247 1.56 23.40 -17.91
CA GLU A 247 1.18 22.28 -18.76
C GLU A 247 2.37 21.76 -19.57
N GLU A 248 3.22 22.65 -20.07
CA GLU A 248 4.44 22.28 -20.78
C GLU A 248 5.43 21.60 -19.85
N LEU A 249 5.62 22.12 -18.65
CA LEU A 249 6.46 21.49 -17.63
C LEU A 249 5.93 20.13 -17.20
N ASP A 250 4.62 20.01 -16.99
CA ASP A 250 4.01 18.70 -16.67
C ASP A 250 4.28 17.68 -17.77
N ARG A 251 4.12 18.06 -19.04
CA ARG A 251 4.40 17.22 -20.20
C ARG A 251 5.88 16.80 -20.27
N ILE A 252 6.80 17.74 -20.08
CA ILE A 252 8.25 17.49 -20.09
C ILE A 252 8.61 16.51 -18.97
N LEU A 253 8.17 16.77 -17.75
CA LEU A 253 8.54 15.99 -16.57
C LEU A 253 7.97 14.58 -16.61
N ASN A 254 6.76 14.39 -17.14
CA ASN A 254 6.06 13.11 -17.14
C ASN A 254 6.23 12.27 -18.41
N LYS A 255 6.41 12.91 -19.60
CA LYS A 255 6.33 12.22 -20.89
C LYS A 255 7.59 12.33 -21.76
N GLU A 256 8.46 13.30 -21.49
CA GLU A 256 9.61 13.59 -22.36
C GLU A 256 10.97 13.49 -21.66
N SER A 257 10.96 13.29 -20.34
CA SER A 257 12.16 13.13 -19.50
C SER A 257 12.53 11.65 -19.33
N GLY A 258 13.19 11.34 -18.23
CA GLY A 258 13.60 10.00 -17.85
C GLY A 258 14.60 9.37 -18.84
N LEU A 259 14.52 8.06 -19.00
CA LEU A 259 15.38 7.32 -19.93
C LEU A 259 15.22 7.81 -21.37
N LYS A 260 13.99 8.12 -21.80
CA LYS A 260 13.70 8.69 -23.12
C LYS A 260 14.44 10.00 -23.33
N GLY A 261 14.31 10.94 -22.41
CA GLY A 261 14.95 12.25 -22.50
C GLY A 261 16.48 12.17 -22.42
N LEU A 262 17.01 11.32 -21.55
CA LEU A 262 18.45 11.14 -21.37
C LEU A 262 19.11 10.45 -22.56
N SER A 263 18.49 9.40 -23.11
CA SER A 263 19.05 8.62 -24.22
C SER A 263 18.84 9.26 -25.58
N GLY A 264 17.79 10.06 -25.74
CA GLY A 264 17.35 10.61 -27.01
C GLY A 264 16.84 9.57 -28.02
N VAL A 265 16.71 8.29 -27.58
CA VAL A 265 16.37 7.16 -28.48
C VAL A 265 15.05 6.50 -28.08
N ALA A 266 14.94 6.01 -26.86
CA ALA A 266 13.80 5.22 -26.39
C ALA A 266 13.57 5.33 -24.89
N SER A 267 12.39 4.94 -24.43
CA SER A 267 12.10 4.71 -23.00
C SER A 267 12.36 3.25 -22.57
N ASP A 268 12.50 2.34 -23.53
CA ASP A 268 12.74 0.91 -23.28
C ASP A 268 14.22 0.65 -23.00
N MET A 269 14.52 0.06 -21.84
CA MET A 269 15.88 -0.24 -21.43
C MET A 269 16.60 -1.21 -22.40
N ARG A 270 15.87 -2.11 -23.07
CA ARG A 270 16.44 -3.06 -24.03
C ARG A 270 17.03 -2.33 -25.23
N ASP A 271 16.30 -1.36 -25.77
CA ASP A 271 16.75 -0.55 -26.89
C ASP A 271 17.93 0.33 -26.51
N ILE A 272 17.87 0.92 -25.30
CA ILE A 272 18.96 1.77 -24.77
C ILE A 272 20.23 0.96 -24.61
N ILE A 273 20.17 -0.25 -24.04
CA ILE A 273 21.31 -1.17 -23.90
C ILE A 273 21.88 -1.51 -25.30
N ALA A 274 21.00 -1.88 -26.25
CA ALA A 274 21.44 -2.24 -27.61
C ALA A 274 22.16 -1.07 -28.32
N HIS A 275 21.69 0.17 -28.14
CA HIS A 275 22.36 1.35 -28.69
C HIS A 275 23.67 1.69 -27.95
N ALA A 276 23.71 1.54 -26.63
CA ALA A 276 24.92 1.72 -25.84
C ALA A 276 26.04 0.76 -26.25
N GLN A 277 25.70 -0.51 -26.51
CA GLN A 277 26.64 -1.53 -27.01
C GLN A 277 27.17 -1.21 -28.39
N LYS A 278 26.39 -0.52 -29.26
CA LYS A 278 26.82 0.00 -30.57
C LYS A 278 27.63 1.31 -30.46
N GLY A 279 27.96 1.77 -29.28
CA GLY A 279 28.79 2.94 -29.06
C GLY A 279 28.06 4.26 -28.80
N ASN A 280 26.72 4.25 -28.67
CA ASN A 280 25.98 5.47 -28.35
C ASN A 280 26.27 5.92 -26.90
N ASP A 281 26.92 7.09 -26.76
CA ASP A 281 27.37 7.61 -25.46
C ASP A 281 26.22 8.12 -24.61
N GLN A 282 25.20 8.76 -25.20
CA GLN A 282 24.01 9.22 -24.47
C GLN A 282 23.27 8.05 -23.84
N CYS A 283 23.14 6.92 -24.54
CA CYS A 283 22.53 5.71 -23.99
C CYS A 283 23.37 5.12 -22.85
N ARG A 284 24.70 5.13 -22.94
CA ARG A 284 25.58 4.72 -21.81
C ARG A 284 25.40 5.62 -20.60
N GLN A 285 25.33 6.93 -20.79
CA GLN A 285 25.08 7.88 -19.72
C GLN A 285 23.69 7.70 -19.11
N ALA A 286 22.63 7.47 -19.91
CA ALA A 286 21.30 7.21 -19.42
C ALA A 286 21.26 5.98 -18.49
N ILE A 287 21.93 4.88 -18.87
CA ILE A 287 22.06 3.68 -18.03
C ILE A 287 22.80 4.02 -16.72
N ASN A 288 23.92 4.73 -16.81
CA ASN A 288 24.72 5.09 -15.62
C ASN A 288 23.94 5.96 -14.64
N ILE A 289 23.17 6.93 -15.13
CA ILE A 289 22.33 7.81 -14.31
C ILE A 289 21.21 6.99 -13.63
N PHE A 290 20.57 6.08 -14.38
CA PHE A 290 19.54 5.19 -13.85
C PHE A 290 20.08 4.31 -12.71
N VAL A 291 21.19 3.61 -12.94
CA VAL A 291 21.84 2.76 -11.95
C VAL A 291 22.29 3.57 -10.73
N HIS A 292 22.93 4.72 -10.95
CA HIS A 292 23.40 5.59 -9.87
C HIS A 292 22.25 6.05 -8.95
N ARG A 293 21.11 6.42 -9.52
CA ARG A 293 19.95 6.85 -8.74
C ARG A 293 19.44 5.70 -7.86
N ILE A 294 19.35 4.48 -8.37
CA ILE A 294 18.93 3.30 -7.62
C ILE A 294 19.92 3.01 -6.48
N GLN A 295 21.24 3.05 -6.74
CA GLN A 295 22.26 2.86 -5.71
C GLN A 295 22.15 3.88 -4.58
N LYS A 296 21.86 5.15 -4.90
CA LYS A 296 21.63 6.19 -3.87
C LYS A 296 20.45 5.82 -2.96
N TYR A 297 19.32 5.38 -3.53
CA TYR A 297 18.15 4.97 -2.75
C TYR A 297 18.43 3.72 -1.91
N ILE A 298 19.10 2.72 -2.44
CA ILE A 298 19.51 1.53 -1.68
C ILE A 298 20.39 1.94 -0.49
N GLY A 299 21.39 2.79 -0.71
CA GLY A 299 22.30 3.25 0.34
C GLY A 299 21.56 4.04 1.44
N SER A 300 20.70 4.98 1.05
CA SER A 300 19.92 5.77 2.02
C SER A 300 18.97 4.90 2.84
N TYR A 301 18.29 3.95 2.21
CA TYR A 301 17.33 3.07 2.88
C TYR A 301 18.00 2.03 3.77
N ALA A 302 19.21 1.56 3.39
CA ALA A 302 20.01 0.70 4.25
C ALA A 302 20.37 1.41 5.58
N VAL A 303 20.68 2.72 5.51
CA VAL A 303 20.95 3.54 6.70
C VAL A 303 19.67 3.80 7.50
N VAL A 304 18.56 4.14 6.84
CA VAL A 304 17.27 4.43 7.51
C VAL A 304 16.79 3.23 8.34
N MET A 305 16.97 2.00 7.84
CA MET A 305 16.57 0.76 8.53
C MET A 305 17.66 0.21 9.47
N GLY A 306 18.87 0.81 9.52
CA GLY A 306 19.98 0.26 10.30
C GLY A 306 20.48 -1.11 9.83
N GLY A 307 20.24 -1.45 8.58
CA GLY A 307 20.65 -2.71 7.95
C GLY A 307 19.61 -3.23 6.94
N VAL A 308 20.01 -4.25 6.18
CA VAL A 308 19.18 -4.87 5.14
C VAL A 308 19.47 -6.36 5.10
N ASP A 309 18.44 -7.20 5.05
CA ASP A 309 18.58 -8.65 4.98
C ASP A 309 18.51 -9.13 3.51
N ALA A 310 17.63 -8.52 2.70
CA ALA A 310 17.61 -8.78 1.26
C ALA A 310 17.29 -7.53 0.42
N ILE A 311 17.88 -7.50 -0.79
CA ILE A 311 17.52 -6.58 -1.87
C ILE A 311 16.80 -7.38 -2.95
N VAL A 312 15.64 -6.90 -3.35
CA VAL A 312 14.72 -7.58 -4.26
C VAL A 312 14.55 -6.77 -5.53
N PHE A 313 14.69 -7.42 -6.68
CA PHE A 313 14.44 -6.85 -8.00
C PHE A 313 13.16 -7.43 -8.57
N THR A 314 12.26 -6.57 -9.04
CA THR A 314 10.97 -6.98 -9.64
C THR A 314 10.58 -6.03 -10.79
N ALA A 315 9.52 -6.35 -11.47
CA ALA A 315 9.03 -5.66 -12.67
C ALA A 315 9.97 -5.77 -13.89
N GLY A 316 9.53 -5.23 -15.02
CA GLY A 316 10.10 -5.54 -16.33
C GLY A 316 11.63 -5.47 -16.46
N ILE A 317 12.26 -4.38 -15.98
CA ILE A 317 13.72 -4.22 -15.99
C ILE A 317 14.35 -5.06 -14.88
N GLY A 318 13.76 -5.03 -13.68
CA GLY A 318 14.26 -5.75 -12.50
C GLY A 318 14.33 -7.26 -12.74
N GLU A 319 13.31 -7.83 -13.37
CA GLU A 319 13.22 -9.26 -13.67
C GLU A 319 14.09 -9.68 -14.87
N ASN A 320 14.12 -8.88 -15.93
CA ASN A 320 14.62 -9.35 -17.21
C ASN A 320 16.01 -8.83 -17.60
N SER A 321 16.57 -7.83 -16.86
CA SER A 321 17.88 -7.27 -17.20
C SER A 321 18.97 -7.67 -16.18
N ALA A 322 19.64 -8.79 -16.45
CA ALA A 322 20.79 -9.24 -15.67
C ALA A 322 21.92 -8.17 -15.65
N GLU A 323 22.12 -7.45 -16.76
CA GLU A 323 23.12 -6.38 -16.87
C GLU A 323 22.82 -5.23 -15.90
N ILE A 324 21.55 -4.78 -15.83
CA ILE A 324 21.19 -3.68 -14.92
C ILE A 324 21.32 -4.13 -13.45
N ARG A 325 20.88 -5.35 -13.10
CA ARG A 325 21.08 -5.90 -11.74
C ARG A 325 22.55 -5.98 -11.37
N SER A 326 23.41 -6.50 -12.27
CA SER A 326 24.87 -6.58 -12.07
C SER A 326 25.44 -5.19 -11.80
N ARG A 327 25.13 -4.18 -12.64
CA ARG A 327 25.62 -2.80 -12.44
C ARG A 327 25.14 -2.18 -11.12
N ILE A 328 23.90 -2.41 -10.71
CA ILE A 328 23.39 -1.94 -9.41
C ILE A 328 24.17 -2.58 -8.26
N CYS A 329 24.48 -3.87 -8.37
CA CYS A 329 25.12 -4.65 -7.31
C CYS A 329 26.63 -4.40 -7.17
N GLN A 330 27.29 -3.80 -8.14
CA GLN A 330 28.76 -3.62 -8.16
C GLN A 330 29.33 -3.02 -6.88
N ASN A 331 28.64 -2.05 -6.28
CA ASN A 331 29.12 -1.32 -5.12
C ASN A 331 28.46 -1.76 -3.79
N LEU A 332 27.72 -2.88 -3.77
CA LEU A 332 26.97 -3.31 -2.58
C LEU A 332 27.76 -4.28 -1.68
N GLY A 333 28.99 -4.64 -2.06
CA GLY A 333 29.83 -5.59 -1.32
C GLY A 333 30.13 -5.14 0.12
N PHE A 334 30.30 -3.84 0.38
CA PHE A 334 30.50 -3.31 1.73
C PHE A 334 29.28 -3.48 2.64
N LEU A 335 28.10 -3.61 2.07
CA LEU A 335 26.86 -3.95 2.78
C LEU A 335 26.69 -5.48 2.95
N GLY A 336 27.61 -6.30 2.44
CA GLY A 336 27.56 -7.76 2.53
C GLY A 336 26.74 -8.44 1.43
N PHE A 337 26.40 -7.73 0.36
CA PHE A 337 25.71 -8.30 -0.80
C PHE A 337 26.73 -8.71 -1.86
N HIS A 338 26.66 -9.96 -2.29
CA HIS A 338 27.53 -10.53 -3.30
C HIS A 338 26.74 -11.23 -4.38
N LEU A 339 26.75 -10.69 -5.60
CA LEU A 339 26.05 -11.25 -6.73
C LEU A 339 26.80 -12.48 -7.28
N ASP A 340 26.03 -13.49 -7.66
CA ASP A 340 26.48 -14.62 -8.47
C ASP A 340 26.06 -14.36 -9.92
N GLU A 341 27.01 -14.09 -10.80
CA GLU A 341 26.74 -13.69 -12.17
C GLU A 341 26.07 -14.79 -13.01
N ASP A 342 26.34 -16.07 -12.72
CA ASP A 342 25.69 -17.19 -13.42
C ASP A 342 24.22 -17.32 -13.01
N LYS A 343 23.95 -17.26 -11.70
CA LYS A 343 22.58 -17.25 -11.19
C LYS A 343 21.80 -16.02 -11.64
N ASN A 344 22.47 -14.89 -11.80
CA ASN A 344 21.86 -13.65 -12.26
C ASN A 344 21.29 -13.75 -13.70
N GLN A 345 21.70 -14.73 -14.50
CA GLN A 345 21.12 -14.99 -15.83
C GLN A 345 19.76 -15.72 -15.75
N SER A 346 19.40 -16.28 -14.60
CA SER A 346 18.13 -16.98 -14.39
C SER A 346 16.95 -16.01 -14.40
N ARG A 347 15.79 -16.51 -14.78
CA ARG A 347 14.54 -15.74 -14.82
C ARG A 347 13.52 -16.32 -13.84
N ALA A 348 12.92 -15.46 -13.06
CA ALA A 348 11.77 -15.82 -12.25
C ALA A 348 10.55 -16.11 -13.15
N SER A 349 9.70 -17.04 -12.74
CA SER A 349 8.45 -17.37 -13.43
C SER A 349 7.31 -17.45 -12.39
N ARG A 350 6.10 -17.66 -12.85
CA ARG A 350 4.97 -17.83 -11.93
C ARG A 350 5.07 -19.11 -11.11
N GLU A 351 5.60 -20.19 -11.69
CA GLU A 351 5.80 -21.48 -11.02
C GLU A 351 6.97 -21.41 -10.01
N SER A 352 7.95 -20.56 -10.30
CA SER A 352 9.10 -20.29 -9.43
C SER A 352 9.25 -18.75 -9.28
N PRO A 353 8.42 -18.11 -8.44
CA PRO A 353 8.31 -16.66 -8.40
C PRO A 353 9.54 -15.97 -7.80
N VAL A 354 10.40 -16.69 -7.08
CA VAL A 354 11.59 -16.15 -6.44
C VAL A 354 12.84 -16.88 -6.90
N ILE A 355 13.89 -16.12 -7.23
CA ILE A 355 15.23 -16.65 -7.53
C ILE A 355 16.24 -15.94 -6.63
N ASP A 356 17.04 -16.71 -5.88
CA ASP A 356 18.21 -16.21 -5.17
C ASP A 356 19.41 -16.13 -6.12
N ILE A 357 19.81 -14.89 -6.42
CA ILE A 357 20.97 -14.57 -7.27
C ILE A 357 22.23 -14.22 -6.47
N SER A 358 22.23 -14.50 -5.18
CA SER A 358 23.40 -14.31 -4.33
C SER A 358 24.41 -15.44 -4.50
N ARG A 359 25.68 -15.16 -4.16
CA ARG A 359 26.69 -16.20 -3.97
C ARG A 359 26.23 -17.17 -2.86
N SER A 360 26.59 -18.44 -2.99
CA SER A 360 26.08 -19.51 -2.11
C SER A 360 26.37 -19.30 -0.62
N ASN A 361 27.46 -18.60 -0.28
CA ASN A 361 27.86 -18.30 1.08
C ASN A 361 27.43 -16.88 1.56
N ALA A 362 26.64 -16.17 0.76
CA ALA A 362 26.20 -14.82 1.12
C ALA A 362 25.14 -14.89 2.23
N ARG A 363 25.42 -14.17 3.33
CA ARG A 363 24.47 -14.03 4.43
C ARG A 363 23.28 -13.14 4.07
N ARG A 364 23.52 -12.12 3.27
CA ARG A 364 22.50 -11.18 2.77
C ARG A 364 22.13 -11.56 1.35
N LYS A 365 20.85 -11.44 1.02
CA LYS A 365 20.27 -11.99 -0.19
C LYS A 365 20.02 -10.93 -1.27
N LEU A 366 20.37 -11.30 -2.51
CA LEU A 366 19.95 -10.60 -3.72
C LEU A 366 18.92 -11.49 -4.41
N MET A 367 17.73 -10.99 -4.65
CA MET A 367 16.63 -11.82 -5.14
C MET A 367 15.94 -11.17 -6.34
N VAL A 368 15.43 -12.00 -7.22
CA VAL A 368 14.52 -11.59 -8.30
C VAL A 368 13.16 -12.18 -8.01
N VAL A 369 12.12 -11.35 -8.05
CA VAL A 369 10.74 -11.77 -7.83
C VAL A 369 9.90 -11.43 -9.06
N ALA A 370 9.22 -12.43 -9.62
CA ALA A 370 8.25 -12.23 -10.70
C ALA A 370 7.07 -11.40 -10.19
N ALA A 371 6.76 -10.30 -10.87
CA ALA A 371 5.65 -9.42 -10.51
C ALA A 371 4.30 -10.13 -10.73
N ASP A 372 3.44 -10.09 -9.71
CA ASP A 372 2.08 -10.60 -9.79
C ASP A 372 1.14 -9.80 -8.86
N GLU A 373 0.89 -8.54 -9.23
CA GLU A 373 0.00 -7.64 -8.50
C GLU A 373 -1.44 -8.16 -8.47
N GLU A 374 -1.86 -8.84 -9.53
CA GLU A 374 -3.21 -9.36 -9.68
C GLU A 374 -3.52 -10.44 -8.65
N SER A 375 -2.54 -11.25 -8.26
CA SER A 375 -2.70 -12.24 -7.19
C SER A 375 -2.97 -11.59 -5.85
N ILE A 376 -2.31 -10.47 -5.52
CA ILE A 376 -2.61 -9.69 -4.30
C ILE A 376 -4.04 -9.13 -4.35
N ILE A 377 -4.45 -8.58 -5.48
CA ILE A 377 -5.81 -8.04 -5.63
C ILE A 377 -6.86 -9.14 -5.43
N ALA A 378 -6.62 -10.32 -6.01
CA ALA A 378 -7.51 -11.48 -5.85
C ALA A 378 -7.60 -11.94 -4.39
N GLN A 379 -6.45 -12.07 -3.71
CA GLN A 379 -6.37 -12.48 -2.30
C GLN A 379 -7.07 -11.48 -1.37
N ASP A 380 -6.83 -10.19 -1.56
CA ASP A 380 -7.45 -9.11 -0.80
C ASP A 380 -8.97 -9.10 -0.99
N THR A 381 -9.43 -9.28 -2.25
CA THR A 381 -10.86 -9.37 -2.57
C THR A 381 -11.50 -10.59 -1.91
N ALA A 382 -10.88 -11.77 -1.99
CA ALA A 382 -11.37 -12.98 -1.39
C ALA A 382 -11.39 -12.91 0.15
N SER A 383 -10.37 -12.27 0.76
CA SER A 383 -10.27 -12.08 2.20
C SER A 383 -11.41 -11.19 2.73
N LEU A 384 -11.74 -10.13 2.02
CA LEU A 384 -12.86 -9.25 2.39
C LEU A 384 -14.22 -9.98 2.34
N LEU A 385 -14.41 -10.88 1.37
CA LEU A 385 -15.61 -11.72 1.25
C LEU A 385 -15.71 -12.73 2.39
N SER A 386 -14.62 -13.47 2.66
CA SER A 386 -14.59 -14.50 3.70
C SER A 386 -14.78 -13.91 5.11
N LEU A 387 -14.29 -12.71 5.36
CA LEU A 387 -14.57 -11.97 6.60
C LEU A 387 -16.06 -11.68 6.76
N ARG A 388 -16.74 -11.29 5.66
CA ARG A 388 -18.18 -11.00 5.68
C ARG A 388 -19.00 -12.25 5.96
N ASP A 389 -18.68 -13.38 5.33
CA ASP A 389 -19.37 -14.64 5.54
C ASP A 389 -19.22 -15.09 7.01
N ARG A 390 -18.02 -14.99 7.57
CA ARG A 390 -17.80 -15.25 9.01
C ARG A 390 -18.58 -14.29 9.90
N ILE A 391 -18.62 -12.98 9.58
CA ILE A 391 -19.37 -11.99 10.39
C ILE A 391 -20.88 -12.25 10.28
N SER A 392 -21.39 -12.72 9.13
CA SER A 392 -22.80 -13.06 8.95
C SER A 392 -23.20 -14.35 9.68
N GLU A 393 -22.26 -15.29 9.88
CA GLU A 393 -22.45 -16.51 10.66
C GLU A 393 -22.38 -16.25 12.18
N TYR A 394 -21.64 -15.22 12.61
CA TYR A 394 -21.64 -14.83 14.00
C TYR A 394 -22.88 -13.94 14.28
N ARG A 395 -23.78 -14.43 15.14
CA ARG A 395 -24.78 -13.57 15.79
C ARG A 395 -24.02 -12.36 16.35
N SER A 396 -24.57 -11.15 16.16
CA SER A 396 -23.98 -9.89 16.64
C SER A 396 -23.45 -10.06 18.06
N ILE A 397 -22.14 -10.06 18.25
CA ILE A 397 -21.53 -10.01 19.57
C ILE A 397 -21.71 -8.56 20.02
N PRO A 398 -22.52 -8.29 21.06
CA PRO A 398 -22.67 -6.94 21.56
C PRO A 398 -21.32 -6.47 22.12
N ILE A 399 -20.71 -5.51 21.44
CA ILE A 399 -19.47 -4.85 21.91
C ILE A 399 -19.92 -3.65 22.74
N ALA A 400 -19.57 -3.64 24.02
CA ALA A 400 -19.71 -2.47 24.87
C ALA A 400 -18.32 -1.85 25.07
N ILE A 401 -18.19 -0.55 24.80
CA ILE A 401 -17.00 0.21 25.18
C ILE A 401 -17.07 0.37 26.71
N SER A 402 -16.03 -0.12 27.41
CA SER A 402 -15.87 0.15 28.84
C SER A 402 -15.67 1.66 29.02
N ALA A 403 -16.73 2.34 29.42
CA ALA A 403 -16.63 3.74 29.82
C ALA A 403 -15.97 3.83 31.20
N ARG A 404 -15.34 4.97 31.49
CA ARG A 404 -14.81 5.25 32.84
C ARG A 404 -15.83 4.92 33.91
N HIS A 405 -15.42 4.21 34.97
CA HIS A 405 -16.28 3.83 36.08
C HIS A 405 -15.50 3.54 37.35
N VAL A 406 -16.23 3.41 38.45
CA VAL A 406 -15.65 3.19 39.78
C VAL A 406 -16.33 1.99 40.43
N HIS A 407 -15.54 1.15 41.09
CA HIS A 407 -16.02 0.15 42.05
C HIS A 407 -15.66 0.58 43.45
N LEU A 408 -16.56 0.41 44.41
CA LEU A 408 -16.37 0.85 45.77
C LEU A 408 -16.57 -0.31 46.76
N THR A 409 -15.89 -0.18 47.89
CA THR A 409 -16.21 -0.96 49.10
C THR A 409 -17.46 -0.42 49.75
N GLN A 410 -18.13 -1.21 50.59
CA GLN A 410 -19.28 -0.74 51.37
C GLN A 410 -18.91 0.43 52.29
N GLU A 411 -17.74 0.39 52.91
CA GLU A 411 -17.21 1.48 53.72
C GLU A 411 -17.06 2.79 52.92
N ALA A 412 -16.50 2.72 51.72
CA ALA A 412 -16.37 3.89 50.84
C ALA A 412 -17.75 4.45 50.42
N VAL A 413 -18.74 3.58 50.17
CA VAL A 413 -20.11 4.00 49.89
C VAL A 413 -20.70 4.77 51.05
N GLU A 414 -20.52 4.27 52.29
CA GLU A 414 -21.01 4.98 53.49
C GLU A 414 -20.30 6.29 53.75
N ILE A 415 -19.01 6.38 53.46
CA ILE A 415 -18.24 7.64 53.58
C ILE A 415 -18.76 8.68 52.56
N LEU A 416 -19.03 8.27 51.32
CA LEU A 416 -19.41 9.19 50.27
C LEU A 416 -20.88 9.58 50.27
N PHE A 417 -21.78 8.67 50.68
CA PHE A 417 -23.22 8.85 50.57
C PHE A 417 -23.97 8.84 51.92
N GLY A 418 -23.25 8.63 53.04
CA GLY A 418 -23.80 8.63 54.39
C GLY A 418 -23.89 7.22 55.00
N LYS A 419 -23.87 7.15 56.30
CA LYS A 419 -23.91 5.91 57.09
C LYS A 419 -25.15 5.08 56.72
N GLY A 420 -24.96 3.81 56.38
CA GLY A 420 -26.02 2.88 56.00
C GLY A 420 -26.44 3.02 54.52
N ALA A 421 -25.82 3.89 53.73
CA ALA A 421 -26.11 4.01 52.30
C ALA A 421 -25.80 2.70 51.55
N GLN A 422 -26.66 2.39 50.60
CA GLN A 422 -26.53 1.22 49.69
C GLN A 422 -26.54 1.68 48.24
N LEU A 423 -25.75 1.03 47.39
CA LEU A 423 -25.78 1.30 45.95
C LEU A 423 -27.12 0.86 45.34
N THR A 424 -27.77 1.76 44.62
CA THR A 424 -29.07 1.50 43.98
C THR A 424 -28.90 1.21 42.49
N LYS A 425 -29.58 0.18 41.99
CA LYS A 425 -29.46 -0.28 40.61
C LYS A 425 -30.18 0.67 39.67
N TYR A 426 -29.44 1.17 38.67
CA TYR A 426 -29.97 1.93 37.55
C TYR A 426 -30.34 0.97 36.35
N ARG A 427 -29.38 0.10 35.93
CA ARG A 427 -29.60 -0.88 34.86
C ARG A 427 -28.61 -2.03 34.96
N ASN A 428 -28.97 -3.20 34.37
CA ASN A 428 -28.01 -4.27 34.19
C ASN A 428 -26.95 -3.86 33.18
N ILE A 429 -25.74 -4.39 33.33
CA ILE A 429 -24.68 -4.33 32.34
C ILE A 429 -24.44 -5.74 31.75
N SER A 430 -23.60 -5.86 30.74
CA SER A 430 -23.33 -7.13 30.04
C SER A 430 -22.63 -8.19 30.90
N GLN A 431 -21.98 -7.78 32.01
CA GLN A 431 -21.33 -8.70 32.94
C GLN A 431 -22.35 -9.27 33.92
N PRO A 432 -22.47 -10.60 34.01
CA PRO A 432 -23.41 -11.26 34.94
C PRO A 432 -23.16 -10.85 36.39
N GLY A 433 -24.22 -10.51 37.11
CA GLY A 433 -24.16 -10.12 38.53
C GLY A 433 -23.73 -8.68 38.77
N GLN A 434 -23.39 -7.90 37.74
CA GLN A 434 -23.02 -6.50 37.88
C GLN A 434 -24.10 -5.57 37.32
N PHE A 435 -24.17 -4.35 37.83
CA PHE A 435 -25.12 -3.34 37.40
C PHE A 435 -24.55 -1.94 37.51
N ALA A 436 -24.97 -1.05 36.64
CA ALA A 436 -24.71 0.39 36.78
C ALA A 436 -25.59 0.95 37.89
N CYS A 437 -24.99 1.78 38.77
CA CYS A 437 -25.71 2.39 39.90
C CYS A 437 -26.31 3.76 39.53
N ASN A 438 -27.31 4.22 40.29
CA ASN A 438 -27.78 5.60 40.19
C ASN A 438 -26.74 6.59 40.72
N GLU A 439 -25.98 6.17 41.73
CA GLU A 439 -24.93 6.94 42.37
C GLU A 439 -23.77 7.21 41.42
N LYS A 440 -23.20 8.41 41.56
CA LYS A 440 -22.05 8.88 40.80
C LYS A 440 -21.08 9.58 41.73
N VAL A 441 -19.80 9.58 41.33
CA VAL A 441 -18.72 10.24 42.06
C VAL A 441 -17.92 11.13 41.12
N ASP A 442 -17.20 12.08 41.69
CA ASP A 442 -16.22 12.89 40.98
C ASP A 442 -14.82 12.33 41.20
N ILE A 443 -14.03 12.20 40.13
CA ILE A 443 -12.62 11.83 40.22
C ILE A 443 -11.80 13.11 40.17
N VAL A 444 -11.11 13.41 41.26
CA VAL A 444 -10.31 14.62 41.41
C VAL A 444 -8.84 14.28 41.18
N GLY A 445 -8.26 14.82 40.11
CA GLY A 445 -6.84 14.72 39.82
C GLY A 445 -6.10 16.06 40.05
N PRO A 446 -4.77 16.06 40.01
CA PRO A 446 -3.97 17.27 40.19
C PRO A 446 -4.25 18.40 39.17
N LYS A 447 -4.61 18.06 37.93
CA LYS A 447 -4.87 19.05 36.88
C LYS A 447 -6.36 19.35 36.70
N ARG A 448 -7.22 18.34 36.83
CA ARG A 448 -8.64 18.47 36.49
C ARG A 448 -9.50 17.48 37.29
N THR A 449 -10.77 17.82 37.45
CA THR A 449 -11.81 16.93 37.98
C THR A 449 -12.64 16.37 36.84
N ILE A 450 -12.96 15.09 36.88
CA ILE A 450 -13.93 14.43 36.00
C ILE A 450 -15.18 14.14 36.83
N SER A 451 -16.25 14.87 36.54
CA SER A 451 -17.48 14.79 37.35
C SER A 451 -18.46 13.77 36.82
N GLY A 452 -19.28 13.22 37.72
CA GLY A 452 -20.41 12.36 37.40
C GLY A 452 -20.04 10.96 36.91
N VAL A 453 -18.90 10.44 37.33
CA VAL A 453 -18.45 9.08 36.98
C VAL A 453 -19.34 8.06 37.66
N ARG A 454 -19.84 7.09 36.90
CA ARG A 454 -20.81 6.11 37.38
C ARG A 454 -20.14 5.02 38.20
N ILE A 455 -20.79 4.61 39.26
CA ILE A 455 -20.39 3.46 40.08
C ILE A 455 -20.97 2.18 39.44
N ILE A 456 -20.18 1.12 39.42
CA ILE A 456 -20.61 -0.22 39.03
C ILE A 456 -20.68 -1.09 40.27
N GLY A 457 -21.88 -1.54 40.60
CA GLY A 457 -22.18 -2.46 41.69
C GLY A 457 -22.22 -3.93 41.27
N PRO A 458 -22.29 -4.82 42.27
CA PRO A 458 -22.35 -4.58 43.74
C PRO A 458 -21.02 -4.05 44.31
N THR A 459 -21.03 -3.67 45.61
CA THR A 459 -19.80 -3.32 46.34
C THR A 459 -18.76 -4.44 46.27
N ARG A 460 -17.49 -4.06 46.26
CA ARG A 460 -16.34 -4.98 46.15
C ARG A 460 -15.42 -4.91 47.36
N PRO A 461 -14.53 -5.90 47.59
CA PRO A 461 -13.56 -5.86 48.68
C PRO A 461 -12.55 -4.71 48.60
N GLY A 462 -12.35 -4.13 47.41
CA GLY A 462 -11.41 -3.03 47.20
C GLY A 462 -12.03 -1.92 46.35
N ASN A 463 -11.58 -0.70 46.55
CA ASN A 463 -11.92 0.43 45.69
C ASN A 463 -11.08 0.38 44.39
N GLN A 464 -11.71 0.62 43.25
CA GLN A 464 -11.06 0.63 41.95
C GLN A 464 -11.61 1.74 41.08
N VAL A 465 -10.73 2.48 40.41
CA VAL A 465 -11.09 3.49 39.43
C VAL A 465 -10.56 3.04 38.08
N GLU A 466 -11.44 2.84 37.11
CA GLU A 466 -11.08 2.51 35.72
C GLU A 466 -11.26 3.74 34.85
N ILE A 467 -10.16 4.14 34.18
CA ILE A 467 -10.10 5.32 33.32
C ILE A 467 -9.33 5.03 32.04
N SER A 468 -9.57 5.84 31.02
CA SER A 468 -8.80 5.78 29.77
C SER A 468 -7.46 6.54 29.91
N ARG A 469 -6.51 6.28 29.00
CA ARG A 469 -5.26 7.07 28.91
C ARG A 469 -5.52 8.57 28.67
N THR A 470 -6.59 8.92 27.99
CA THR A 470 -7.01 10.31 27.78
C THR A 470 -7.48 10.94 29.10
N ASP A 471 -8.19 10.18 29.92
CA ASP A 471 -8.64 10.65 31.24
C ASP A 471 -7.45 10.81 32.18
N GLU A 472 -6.51 9.88 32.18
CA GLU A 472 -5.26 9.95 32.95
C GLU A 472 -4.47 11.24 32.63
N TYR A 473 -4.28 11.55 31.33
CA TYR A 473 -3.64 12.80 30.93
C TYR A 473 -4.42 14.02 31.40
N SER A 474 -5.75 13.98 31.32
CA SER A 474 -6.64 15.08 31.75
C SER A 474 -6.59 15.29 33.26
N LEU A 475 -6.54 14.23 34.05
CA LEU A 475 -6.42 14.27 35.51
C LEU A 475 -5.01 14.68 35.97
N GLY A 476 -3.99 14.46 35.12
CA GLY A 476 -2.59 14.74 35.42
C GLY A 476 -1.95 13.71 36.35
N ILE A 477 -2.31 12.47 36.21
CA ILE A 477 -1.80 11.33 36.98
C ILE A 477 -1.08 10.35 36.02
N ASP A 478 -0.32 9.44 36.60
CA ASP A 478 0.32 8.30 35.87
C ASP A 478 -0.22 7.01 36.49
N ALA A 479 -1.25 6.44 35.88
CA ALA A 479 -1.90 5.22 36.36
C ALA A 479 -1.30 3.99 35.71
N PRO A 480 -1.13 2.86 36.43
CA PRO A 480 -0.59 1.65 35.85
C PRO A 480 -1.58 1.02 34.87
N ILE A 481 -1.08 0.60 33.70
CA ILE A 481 -1.86 -0.21 32.75
C ILE A 481 -2.00 -1.62 33.34
N ARG A 482 -3.24 -2.11 33.43
CA ARG A 482 -3.57 -3.44 33.93
C ARG A 482 -4.51 -4.16 32.97
N ASN A 483 -4.44 -5.49 32.95
CA ASN A 483 -5.46 -6.31 32.30
C ASN A 483 -6.76 -6.24 33.10
N SER A 484 -7.90 -6.40 32.43
CA SER A 484 -9.20 -6.41 33.08
C SER A 484 -9.23 -7.50 34.16
N GLY A 485 -9.53 -7.11 35.41
CA GLY A 485 -9.58 -7.99 36.57
C GLY A 485 -8.24 -8.19 37.30
N ASP A 486 -7.13 -7.66 36.81
CA ASP A 486 -5.84 -7.69 37.51
C ASP A 486 -5.68 -6.48 38.43
N ILE A 487 -6.07 -6.67 39.69
CA ILE A 487 -6.09 -5.60 40.71
C ILE A 487 -5.00 -5.78 41.79
N LYS A 488 -4.15 -6.79 41.63
CA LYS A 488 -3.10 -7.03 42.63
C LYS A 488 -1.91 -6.10 42.41
N HIS A 489 -1.74 -5.16 43.31
CA HIS A 489 -0.61 -4.23 43.64
C HIS A 489 0.26 -3.71 42.54
#